data_bbbd400735cfb8e7f7bb5d5cbdf07ce0
#
_entry.id   bbbd400735cfb8e7f7bb5d5cbdf07ce0
#
_cell.length_a   1.000
_cell.length_b   1.000
_cell.length_c   1.000
_cell.angle_alpha   90.00
_cell.angle_beta   90.00
_cell.angle_gamma   90.00
#
_symmetry.space_group_name_H-M   'P 1'
#
loop_
_entity.id
_entity.type
_entity.pdbx_description
1 polymer ?
#
loop_
_entity_poly.entity_id
_entity_poly.type
_entity_poly.pdbx_seq_one_letter_code
_entity_poly.pdbx_strand_id
1 'polypeptide(L)'
;MAVVSKNFVNPGESLWSFIESQVVDEKLRLYDIARPRPNLLRIFVDKNKEDSEKKGSGVSIDECVGLCRRLMHAFVVDGLELGVTSEPELEVSSPGLDRELRLLHHFLDAVGSRVKLWIEGGVVAGVLESLNDGVLTVKDSDSSPAGEFRLADIRKAQIDF
;
A
#
# COMPACT_ATOMS: atom_id res chain seq x y z
N MET A 1 4.55 -6.57 -9.11
CA MET A 1 3.78 -5.69 -8.24
C MET A 1 4.59 -5.07 -7.12
N ALA A 2 5.19 -5.83 -6.23
CA ALA A 2 6.05 -5.26 -5.19
C ALA A 2 7.37 -4.78 -5.80
N VAL A 3 7.74 -3.53 -5.57
CA VAL A 3 8.99 -2.93 -6.04
C VAL A 3 10.01 -2.77 -4.91
N VAL A 4 9.55 -2.85 -3.66
CA VAL A 4 10.35 -2.69 -2.44
C VAL A 4 9.86 -3.68 -1.39
N SER A 5 10.76 -4.09 -0.51
CA SER A 5 10.58 -5.03 0.60
C SER A 5 10.70 -6.51 0.22
N LYS A 6 11.77 -7.11 0.75
CA LYS A 6 12.07 -8.55 0.55
C LYS A 6 11.21 -9.48 1.41
N ASN A 7 10.53 -8.94 2.42
CA ASN A 7 9.77 -9.73 3.38
C ASN A 7 8.28 -9.84 3.04
N PHE A 8 7.89 -9.35 1.87
CA PHE A 8 6.50 -9.29 1.47
C PHE A 8 6.14 -10.42 0.51
N VAL A 9 5.20 -11.24 0.91
CA VAL A 9 4.65 -12.27 0.02
C VAL A 9 3.68 -11.59 -0.95
N ASN A 10 3.97 -11.67 -2.25
CA ASN A 10 3.06 -11.20 -3.28
C ASN A 10 1.79 -12.09 -3.24
N PRO A 11 0.59 -11.50 -3.03
CA PRO A 11 -0.65 -12.27 -2.96
C PRO A 11 -1.04 -12.91 -4.30
N GLY A 12 -0.39 -12.54 -5.40
CA GLY A 12 -0.73 -12.95 -6.76
C GLY A 12 -1.70 -12.00 -7.44
N GLU A 13 -1.61 -11.93 -8.76
CA GLU A 13 -2.42 -10.99 -9.55
C GLU A 13 -3.92 -11.29 -9.51
N SER A 14 -4.29 -12.58 -9.53
CA SER A 14 -5.70 -13.00 -9.48
C SER A 14 -6.37 -12.62 -8.17
N LEU A 15 -5.69 -12.84 -7.05
CA LEU A 15 -6.20 -12.46 -5.73
C LEU A 15 -6.26 -10.92 -5.61
N TRP A 16 -5.24 -10.22 -6.07
CA TRP A 16 -5.23 -8.75 -6.08
C TRP A 16 -6.42 -8.20 -6.86
N SER A 17 -6.59 -8.61 -8.10
CA SER A 17 -7.67 -8.14 -8.98
C SER A 17 -9.07 -8.45 -8.42
N PHE A 18 -9.23 -9.61 -7.83
CA PHE A 18 -10.49 -10.00 -7.18
C PHE A 18 -10.82 -9.07 -6.00
N ILE A 19 -9.86 -8.87 -5.10
CA ILE A 19 -10.05 -7.98 -3.93
C ILE A 19 -10.25 -6.54 -4.39
N GLU A 20 -9.47 -6.07 -5.36
CA GLU A 20 -9.59 -4.72 -5.90
C GLU A 20 -10.99 -4.44 -6.46
N SER A 21 -11.58 -5.39 -7.18
CA SER A 21 -12.94 -5.24 -7.70
C SER A 21 -13.97 -5.05 -6.58
N GLN A 22 -13.82 -5.77 -5.47
CA GLN A 22 -14.69 -5.64 -4.31
C GLN A 22 -14.50 -4.30 -3.59
N VAL A 23 -13.25 -3.85 -3.48
CA VAL A 23 -12.89 -2.57 -2.86
C VAL A 23 -13.44 -1.38 -3.66
N VAL A 24 -13.31 -1.41 -4.98
CA VAL A 24 -13.81 -0.35 -5.88
C VAL A 24 -15.33 -0.27 -5.81
N ASP A 25 -16.03 -1.39 -5.74
CA ASP A 25 -17.49 -1.40 -5.58
C ASP A 25 -17.97 -0.72 -4.29
N GLU A 26 -17.15 -0.71 -3.25
CA GLU A 26 -17.38 0.03 -2.00
C GLU A 26 -16.87 1.48 -2.06
N LYS A 27 -16.47 1.97 -3.23
CA LYS A 27 -15.94 3.33 -3.45
C LYS A 27 -14.67 3.62 -2.65
N LEU A 28 -13.87 2.61 -2.41
CA LEU A 28 -12.55 2.69 -1.78
C LEU A 28 -11.46 2.37 -2.79
N ARG A 29 -10.22 2.60 -2.41
CA ARG A 29 -9.05 2.24 -3.18
C ARG A 29 -8.25 1.17 -2.44
N LEU A 30 -7.86 0.11 -3.14
CA LEU A 30 -6.96 -0.90 -2.59
C LEU A 30 -5.54 -0.33 -2.52
N TYR A 31 -5.03 -0.16 -1.31
CA TYR A 31 -3.68 0.33 -1.09
C TYR A 31 -2.67 -0.81 -1.14
N ASP A 32 -2.89 -1.86 -0.35
CA ASP A 32 -2.00 -3.01 -0.28
C ASP A 32 -2.71 -4.23 0.31
N ILE A 33 -2.10 -5.40 0.10
CA ILE A 33 -2.52 -6.67 0.69
C ILE A 33 -1.30 -7.32 1.32
N ALA A 34 -1.38 -7.68 2.59
CA ALA A 34 -0.41 -8.52 3.27
C ALA A 34 -1.02 -9.88 3.59
N ARG A 35 -0.19 -10.91 3.54
CA ARG A 35 -0.58 -12.27 3.91
C ARG A 35 0.41 -12.81 4.94
N PRO A 36 0.28 -12.39 6.23
CA PRO A 36 1.22 -12.79 7.28
C PRO A 36 1.22 -14.29 7.55
N ARG A 37 0.09 -14.95 7.34
CA ARG A 37 -0.10 -16.40 7.42
C ARG A 37 -0.96 -16.88 6.25
N PRO A 38 -0.91 -18.16 5.86
CA PRO A 38 -1.68 -18.67 4.72
C PRO A 38 -3.18 -18.38 4.75
N ASN A 39 -3.78 -18.33 5.95
CA ASN A 39 -5.21 -18.08 6.12
C ASN A 39 -5.55 -16.66 6.57
N LEU A 40 -4.58 -15.78 6.75
CA LEU A 40 -4.79 -14.40 7.18
C LEU A 40 -4.48 -13.44 6.03
N LEU A 41 -5.47 -12.67 5.63
CA LEU A 41 -5.32 -11.56 4.69
C LEU A 41 -5.51 -10.24 5.41
N ARG A 42 -4.53 -9.38 5.31
CA ARG A 42 -4.59 -8.00 5.81
C ARG A 42 -4.70 -7.06 4.63
N ILE A 43 -5.82 -6.37 4.54
CA ILE A 43 -6.19 -5.55 3.39
C ILE A 43 -6.17 -4.09 3.82
N PHE A 44 -5.32 -3.31 3.16
CA PHE A 44 -5.19 -1.88 3.41
C PHE A 44 -5.95 -1.11 2.34
N VAL A 45 -6.84 -0.24 2.77
CA VAL A 45 -7.67 0.57 1.89
C VAL A 45 -7.60 2.05 2.28
N ASP A 46 -7.72 2.90 1.29
CA ASP A 46 -7.83 4.35 1.46
C ASP A 46 -8.84 4.93 0.47
N LYS A 47 -8.90 6.24 0.39
CA LYS A 47 -9.70 6.99 -0.56
C LYS A 47 -8.81 7.72 -1.55
N ASN A 48 -9.31 7.97 -2.75
CA ASN A 48 -8.62 8.80 -3.73
C ASN A 48 -8.38 10.21 -3.15
N LYS A 49 -7.29 10.86 -3.58
CA LYS A 49 -6.91 12.20 -3.10
C LYS A 49 -8.05 13.21 -3.19
N GLU A 50 -8.83 13.17 -4.27
CA GLU A 50 -9.98 14.05 -4.49
C GLU A 50 -11.07 13.89 -3.44
N ASP A 51 -11.27 12.66 -2.96
CA ASP A 51 -12.25 12.36 -1.91
C ASP A 51 -11.68 12.58 -0.52
N SER A 52 -10.36 12.49 -0.36
CA SER A 52 -9.69 12.68 0.92
C SER A 52 -9.57 14.16 1.32
N GLU A 53 -9.62 15.09 0.39
CA GLU A 53 -9.60 16.52 0.66
C GLU A 53 -10.96 17.06 1.13
N LYS A 54 -12.03 16.28 0.95
CA LYS A 54 -13.38 16.62 1.39
C LYS A 54 -13.68 16.04 2.77
N LYS A 55 -13.53 16.85 3.82
CA LYS A 55 -13.95 16.59 5.21
C LYS A 55 -13.69 15.20 5.80
N GLY A 56 -12.78 15.11 6.77
CA GLY A 56 -12.61 13.93 7.62
C GLY A 56 -12.18 12.69 6.84
N SER A 57 -11.14 12.82 6.17
CA SER A 57 -10.68 12.16 4.96
C SER A 57 -10.13 10.74 5.13
N GLY A 58 -10.33 10.10 6.24
CA GLY A 58 -9.92 8.70 6.42
C GLY A 58 -11.03 7.72 6.04
N VAL A 59 -10.65 6.46 5.87
CA VAL A 59 -11.60 5.36 5.78
C VAL A 59 -12.23 5.18 7.16
N SER A 60 -13.56 5.14 7.23
CA SER A 60 -14.27 4.93 8.50
C SER A 60 -14.25 3.45 8.92
N ILE A 61 -14.49 3.20 10.20
CA ILE A 61 -14.65 1.84 10.73
C ILE A 61 -15.83 1.13 10.03
N ASP A 62 -16.92 1.83 9.80
CA ASP A 62 -18.10 1.28 9.13
C ASP A 62 -17.80 0.88 7.68
N GLU A 63 -17.01 1.65 6.96
CA GLU A 63 -16.54 1.31 5.62
C GLU A 63 -15.65 0.05 5.65
N CYS A 64 -14.75 -0.06 6.60
CA CYS A 64 -13.92 -1.25 6.77
C CYS A 64 -14.76 -2.50 7.11
N VAL A 65 -15.72 -2.37 7.99
CA VAL A 65 -16.63 -3.47 8.37
C VAL A 65 -17.49 -3.89 7.18
N GLY A 66 -18.02 -2.96 6.43
CA GLY A 66 -18.81 -3.23 5.21
C GLY A 66 -18.01 -3.99 4.17
N LEU A 67 -16.78 -3.55 3.90
CA LEU A 67 -15.87 -4.23 2.98
C LEU A 67 -15.50 -5.63 3.49
N CYS A 68 -15.22 -5.78 4.78
CA CYS A 68 -14.89 -7.06 5.38
C CYS A 68 -16.03 -8.08 5.18
N ARG A 69 -17.26 -7.69 5.44
CA ARG A 69 -18.45 -8.54 5.21
C ARG A 69 -18.59 -8.92 3.74
N ARG A 70 -18.42 -7.97 2.84
CA ARG A 70 -18.48 -8.21 1.40
C ARG A 70 -17.44 -9.24 0.96
N LEU A 71 -16.20 -9.09 1.40
CA LEU A 71 -15.11 -10.02 1.10
C LEU A 71 -15.36 -11.40 1.68
N MET A 72 -15.86 -11.50 2.90
CA MET A 72 -16.22 -12.80 3.49
C MET A 72 -17.22 -13.56 2.64
N HIS A 73 -18.28 -12.90 2.16
CA HIS A 73 -19.24 -13.50 1.25
C HIS A 73 -18.61 -13.94 -0.06
N ALA A 74 -17.77 -13.10 -0.64
CA ALA A 74 -17.09 -13.39 -1.90
C ALA A 74 -16.14 -14.59 -1.79
N PHE A 75 -15.41 -14.72 -0.69
CA PHE A 75 -14.51 -15.85 -0.47
C PHE A 75 -15.20 -17.18 -0.22
N VAL A 76 -16.41 -17.19 0.27
CA VAL A 76 -17.21 -18.43 0.38
C VAL A 76 -17.37 -19.08 -1.00
N VAL A 77 -17.54 -18.29 -2.05
CA VAL A 77 -17.73 -18.77 -3.42
C VAL A 77 -16.38 -19.02 -4.12
N ASP A 78 -15.49 -18.05 -4.09
CA ASP A 78 -14.32 -17.99 -4.97
C ASP A 78 -12.97 -18.25 -4.25
N GLY A 79 -12.96 -18.36 -2.93
CA GLY A 79 -11.74 -18.41 -2.14
C GLY A 79 -10.77 -19.53 -2.53
N LEU A 80 -11.27 -20.74 -2.77
CA LEU A 80 -10.43 -21.89 -3.12
C LEU A 80 -9.73 -21.70 -4.46
N GLU A 81 -10.40 -21.16 -5.45
CA GLU A 81 -9.82 -20.88 -6.78
C GLU A 81 -8.73 -19.82 -6.72
N LEU A 82 -8.83 -18.91 -5.74
CA LEU A 82 -7.87 -17.84 -5.52
C LEU A 82 -6.70 -18.25 -4.62
N GLY A 83 -6.62 -19.51 -4.21
CA GLY A 83 -5.59 -19.97 -3.29
C GLY A 83 -5.78 -19.54 -1.85
N VAL A 84 -7.02 -19.23 -1.48
CA VAL A 84 -7.44 -18.86 -0.12
C VAL A 84 -8.51 -19.85 0.32
N THR A 85 -8.71 -20.04 1.61
CA THR A 85 -9.83 -20.86 2.10
C THR A 85 -11.17 -20.15 1.88
N SER A 86 -12.28 -20.88 2.00
CA SER A 86 -13.63 -20.28 1.95
C SER A 86 -13.95 -19.41 3.18
N GLU A 87 -13.19 -19.55 4.24
CA GLU A 87 -13.36 -18.80 5.49
C GLU A 87 -12.00 -18.25 5.98
N PRO A 88 -11.39 -17.30 5.24
CA PRO A 88 -10.13 -16.71 5.68
C PRO A 88 -10.34 -15.76 6.86
N GLU A 89 -9.29 -15.58 7.65
CA GLU A 89 -9.24 -14.46 8.58
C GLU A 89 -8.98 -13.17 7.79
N LEU A 90 -9.83 -12.18 7.93
CA LEU A 90 -9.71 -10.90 7.23
C LEU A 90 -9.49 -9.76 8.23
N GLU A 91 -8.48 -8.95 7.95
CA GLU A 91 -8.26 -7.66 8.62
C GLU A 91 -8.33 -6.57 7.55
N VAL A 92 -9.22 -5.61 7.73
CA VAL A 92 -9.36 -4.45 6.85
C VAL A 92 -9.06 -3.18 7.64
N SER A 93 -8.11 -2.40 7.18
CA SER A 93 -7.73 -1.15 7.83
C SER A 93 -7.20 -0.11 6.83
N SER A 94 -7.06 1.13 7.30
CA SER A 94 -6.29 2.13 6.57
C SER A 94 -4.78 1.86 6.72
N PRO A 95 -3.95 2.31 5.77
CA PRO A 95 -2.50 2.12 5.87
C PRO A 95 -1.81 3.03 6.90
N GLY A 96 -2.53 3.99 7.50
CA GLY A 96 -1.97 4.95 8.45
C GLY A 96 -1.32 6.17 7.80
N LEU A 97 -0.83 7.09 8.64
CA LEU A 97 -0.17 8.33 8.19
C LEU A 97 1.28 8.08 7.76
N ASP A 98 1.97 7.23 8.47
CA ASP A 98 3.35 6.79 8.21
C ASP A 98 3.39 5.49 7.38
N ARG A 99 2.52 5.43 6.39
CA ARG A 99 2.31 4.23 5.57
C ARG A 99 3.55 3.75 4.84
N GLU A 100 3.67 2.44 4.72
CA GLU A 100 4.74 1.81 3.94
C GLU A 100 4.53 2.04 2.44
N LEU A 101 5.63 2.35 1.75
CA LEU A 101 5.69 2.52 0.31
C LEU A 101 6.32 1.27 -0.30
N ARG A 102 5.54 0.44 -0.96
CA ARG A 102 5.98 -0.85 -1.46
C ARG A 102 5.68 -1.07 -2.94
N LEU A 103 4.57 -0.55 -3.41
CA LEU A 103 4.12 -0.67 -4.79
C LEU A 103 4.41 0.61 -5.56
N LEU A 104 4.46 0.51 -6.88
CA LEU A 104 4.75 1.66 -7.74
C LEU A 104 3.81 2.83 -7.47
N HIS A 105 2.51 2.57 -7.36
CA HIS A 105 1.54 3.64 -7.11
C HIS A 105 1.71 4.31 -5.75
N HIS A 106 2.24 3.60 -4.75
CA HIS A 106 2.58 4.21 -3.45
C HIS A 106 3.59 5.33 -3.60
N PHE A 107 4.64 5.11 -4.40
CA PHE A 107 5.68 6.11 -4.66
C PHE A 107 5.17 7.26 -5.51
N LEU A 108 4.35 6.98 -6.51
CA LEU A 108 3.75 8.03 -7.34
C LEU A 108 2.86 8.96 -6.50
N ASP A 109 2.07 8.40 -5.60
CA ASP A 109 1.22 9.18 -4.67
C ASP A 109 2.04 9.96 -3.64
N ALA A 110 3.23 9.48 -3.31
CA ALA A 110 4.11 10.09 -2.31
C ALA A 110 4.95 11.26 -2.85
N VAL A 111 4.93 11.52 -4.15
CA VAL A 111 5.64 12.67 -4.73
C VAL A 111 5.15 13.96 -4.10
N GLY A 112 6.09 14.76 -3.61
CA GLY A 112 5.82 15.97 -2.84
C GLY A 112 5.74 15.76 -1.33
N SER A 113 5.74 14.53 -0.86
CA SER A 113 5.71 14.18 0.56
C SER A 113 7.12 13.85 1.08
N ARG A 114 7.29 14.01 2.38
CA ARG A 114 8.51 13.58 3.06
C ARG A 114 8.49 12.06 3.21
N VAL A 115 9.60 11.43 2.82
CA VAL A 115 9.77 9.97 2.85
C VAL A 115 11.01 9.56 3.62
N LYS A 116 11.01 8.34 4.09
CA LYS A 116 12.14 7.70 4.76
C LYS A 116 12.48 6.41 4.03
N LEU A 117 13.72 6.28 3.62
CA LEU A 117 14.22 5.17 2.83
C LEU A 117 15.31 4.42 3.61
N TRP A 118 15.18 3.11 3.71
CA TRP A 118 16.23 2.23 4.23
C TRP A 118 16.98 1.63 3.06
N ILE A 119 18.24 1.96 2.95
CA ILE A 119 19.16 1.51 1.92
C ILE A 119 20.33 0.75 2.56
N GLU A 120 21.18 0.14 1.74
CA GLU A 120 22.44 -0.39 2.24
C GLU A 120 23.31 0.76 2.76
N GLY A 121 23.76 0.64 4.00
CA GLY A 121 24.59 1.65 4.65
C GLY A 121 23.85 2.69 5.49
N GLY A 122 22.50 2.67 5.54
CA GLY A 122 21.78 3.55 6.44
C GLY A 122 20.37 3.93 6.03
N VAL A 123 19.93 5.05 6.57
CA VAL A 123 18.59 5.59 6.37
C VAL A 123 18.70 6.99 5.78
N VAL A 124 17.89 7.26 4.76
CA VAL A 124 17.76 8.57 4.11
C VAL A 124 16.35 9.10 4.32
N ALA A 125 16.23 10.36 4.71
CA ALA A 125 14.96 11.05 4.85
C ALA A 125 14.97 12.35 4.04
N GLY A 126 13.85 12.67 3.42
CA GLY A 126 13.71 13.90 2.63
C GLY A 126 12.42 13.92 1.84
N VAL A 127 12.22 14.94 1.05
CA VAL A 127 11.05 15.09 0.18
C VAL A 127 11.26 14.33 -1.13
N LEU A 128 10.32 13.46 -1.47
CA LEU A 128 10.32 12.77 -2.75
C LEU A 128 9.91 13.77 -3.85
N GLU A 129 10.85 14.14 -4.71
CA GLU A 129 10.58 15.09 -5.79
C GLU A 129 10.06 14.42 -7.05
N SER A 130 10.57 13.24 -7.38
CA SER A 130 10.18 12.55 -8.61
C SER A 130 10.50 11.06 -8.56
N LEU A 131 9.82 10.33 -9.42
CA LEU A 131 10.12 8.94 -9.75
C LEU A 131 10.13 8.82 -11.28
N ASN A 132 11.28 8.54 -11.85
CA ASN A 132 11.48 8.35 -13.29
C ASN A 132 12.32 7.10 -13.54
N ASP A 133 11.83 6.20 -14.37
CA ASP A 133 12.53 4.98 -14.78
C ASP A 133 13.09 4.15 -13.61
N GLY A 134 12.33 4.04 -12.53
CA GLY A 134 12.74 3.30 -11.34
C GLY A 134 13.75 4.01 -10.46
N VAL A 135 13.99 5.30 -10.68
CA VAL A 135 14.89 6.14 -9.88
C VAL A 135 14.09 7.20 -9.12
N LEU A 136 14.26 7.20 -7.81
CA LEU A 136 13.70 8.22 -6.93
C LEU A 136 14.69 9.38 -6.77
N THR A 137 14.19 10.61 -6.90
CA THR A 137 14.92 11.81 -6.53
C THR A 137 14.40 12.32 -5.21
N VAL A 138 15.26 12.32 -4.19
CA VAL A 138 14.91 12.77 -2.82
C VAL A 138 15.76 13.96 -2.45
N LYS A 139 15.13 15.04 -2.03
CA LYS A 139 15.79 16.27 -1.59
C LYS A 139 15.72 16.41 -0.08
N ASP A 140 16.86 16.61 0.54
CA ASP A 140 16.92 16.95 1.95
C ASP A 140 16.39 18.38 2.17
N SER A 141 15.69 18.59 3.28
CA SER A 141 15.10 19.88 3.63
C SER A 141 16.12 20.98 3.92
N ASP A 142 17.36 20.64 4.15
CA ASP A 142 18.44 21.55 4.58
C ASP A 142 19.45 21.93 3.48
N SER A 143 19.00 22.08 2.25
CA SER A 143 19.80 22.56 1.12
C SER A 143 20.92 21.62 0.63
N SER A 144 20.93 20.37 1.02
CA SER A 144 21.80 19.36 0.41
C SER A 144 21.34 19.04 -1.01
N PRO A 145 22.27 18.73 -1.94
CA PRO A 145 21.88 18.31 -3.28
C PRO A 145 20.97 17.10 -3.23
N ALA A 146 19.99 17.06 -4.12
CA ALA A 146 19.09 15.94 -4.26
C ALA A 146 19.85 14.64 -4.47
N GLY A 147 19.51 13.59 -3.70
CA GLY A 147 20.04 12.25 -3.89
C GLY A 147 19.14 11.45 -4.82
N GLU A 148 19.76 10.60 -5.62
CA GLU A 148 19.07 9.65 -6.50
C GLU A 148 19.20 8.23 -5.96
N PHE A 149 18.10 7.51 -5.91
CA PHE A 149 18.02 6.14 -5.38
C PHE A 149 17.24 5.25 -6.32
N ARG A 150 17.81 4.11 -6.67
CA ARG A 150 17.08 3.10 -7.46
C ARG A 150 16.11 2.34 -6.58
N LEU A 151 14.91 2.09 -7.05
CA LEU A 151 13.92 1.26 -6.33
C LEU A 151 14.51 -0.10 -5.94
N ALA A 152 15.33 -0.70 -6.80
CA ALA A 152 15.98 -1.98 -6.55
C ALA A 152 16.94 -1.98 -5.34
N ASP A 153 17.49 -0.83 -4.99
CA ASP A 153 18.46 -0.65 -3.88
C ASP A 153 17.78 -0.28 -2.56
N ILE A 154 16.47 -0.03 -2.57
CA ILE A 154 15.70 0.33 -1.39
C ILE A 154 15.17 -0.94 -0.72
N ARG A 155 15.45 -1.09 0.57
CA ARG A 155 15.01 -2.23 1.37
C ARG A 155 13.62 -2.02 1.97
N LYS A 156 13.34 -0.80 2.38
CA LYS A 156 12.07 -0.37 2.95
C LYS A 156 11.89 1.12 2.68
N ALA A 157 10.65 1.53 2.49
CA ALA A 157 10.30 2.95 2.37
C ALA A 157 8.96 3.20 3.07
N GLN A 158 8.82 4.39 3.63
CA GLN A 158 7.57 4.83 4.23
C GLN A 158 7.43 6.36 4.16
N ILE A 159 6.23 6.85 4.32
CA ILE A 159 5.99 8.28 4.55
C ILE A 159 6.61 8.65 5.90
N ASP A 160 7.36 9.73 5.94
CA ASP A 160 7.93 10.31 7.15
C ASP A 160 7.02 11.44 7.62
N PHE A 161 6.05 11.04 8.41
CA PHE A 161 4.99 11.96 8.86
C PHE A 161 5.39 12.83 10.05
#